data_9a69b8c907080263dde4edd8836c056f
#
_entry.id   9a69b8c907080263dde4edd8836c056f
#
_cell.length_a   1.000
_cell.length_b   1.000
_cell.length_c   1.000
_cell.angle_alpha   90.00
_cell.angle_beta   90.00
_cell.angle_gamma   90.00
#
_symmetry.space_group_name_H-M   'P 1'
#
loop_
_entity.id
_entity.type
_entity.pdbx_description
1 polymer ?
#
loop_
_entity_poly.entity_id
_entity_poly.type
_entity_poly.pdbx_seq_one_letter_code
_entity_poly.pdbx_strand_id
1 'polypeptide(L)'
;IRGGGASMDLNGFNNYELCKCIAECSLPVISGIGHDRDHTLVDDVVHTKLKTPTAVAEFFINKFQDIYEYLSGLKDALEQISREKIVRNKQSVDYKILNI
;
A
#
# COMPACT_ATOMS: atom_id res chain seq x y z
N ILE A 1 2.89 -14.55 0.82
CA ILE A 1 2.98 -16.01 0.63
C ILE A 1 2.31 -16.37 -0.68
N ARG A 2 3.02 -17.09 -1.50
CA ARG A 2 2.57 -17.52 -2.82
C ARG A 2 2.41 -19.03 -2.88
N GLY A 3 1.31 -19.49 -3.51
CA GLY A 3 1.14 -20.90 -3.88
C GLY A 3 1.87 -21.24 -5.19
N GLY A 4 2.24 -22.49 -5.36
CA GLY A 4 2.77 -23.03 -6.61
C GLY A 4 1.66 -23.32 -7.63
N GLY A 5 2.01 -23.35 -8.92
CA GLY A 5 1.06 -23.40 -10.02
C GLY A 5 0.26 -24.70 -10.22
N ALA A 6 0.52 -25.76 -9.47
CA ALA A 6 -0.29 -26.97 -9.54
C ALA A 6 -1.20 -27.02 -8.31
N SER A 7 -2.48 -27.26 -8.56
CA SER A 7 -3.54 -27.33 -7.54
C SER A 7 -3.37 -28.39 -6.46
N MET A 8 -2.25 -29.08 -6.43
CA MET A 8 -2.22 -30.39 -5.84
C MET A 8 -1.50 -30.53 -4.52
N ASP A 9 -0.74 -29.57 -4.05
CA ASP A 9 -0.06 -29.71 -2.77
C ASP A 9 -0.12 -28.44 -1.93
N LEU A 10 -1.31 -28.19 -1.38
CA LEU A 10 -1.52 -27.15 -0.40
C LEU A 10 -1.25 -27.60 1.03
N ASN A 11 -0.83 -28.86 1.23
CA ASN A 11 -0.59 -29.42 2.56
C ASN A 11 0.52 -28.68 3.32
N GLY A 12 1.50 -28.15 2.61
CA GLY A 12 2.54 -27.31 3.22
C GLY A 12 2.01 -26.03 3.88
N PHE A 13 0.84 -25.55 3.45
CA PHE A 13 0.18 -24.40 4.02
C PHE A 13 -0.83 -24.72 5.13
N ASN A 14 -0.96 -26.00 5.49
CA ASN A 14 -1.76 -26.47 6.63
C ASN A 14 -0.89 -26.87 7.82
N ASN A 15 0.24 -26.24 7.98
CA ASN A 15 1.22 -26.51 9.04
C ASN A 15 1.02 -25.54 10.21
N TYR A 16 0.84 -26.08 11.41
CA TYR A 16 0.65 -25.30 12.62
C TYR A 16 1.84 -24.39 12.94
N GLU A 17 3.06 -24.89 12.81
CA GLU A 17 4.27 -24.10 13.08
C GLU A 17 4.38 -22.88 12.16
N LEU A 18 4.08 -23.07 10.88
CA LEU A 18 4.03 -21.99 9.91
C LEU A 18 2.95 -20.95 10.29
N CYS A 19 1.75 -21.41 10.62
CA CYS A 19 0.66 -20.55 11.04
C CYS A 19 1.00 -19.75 12.30
N LYS A 20 1.67 -20.38 13.25
CA LYS A 20 2.14 -19.71 14.47
C LYS A 20 3.15 -18.61 14.15
N CYS A 21 4.13 -18.91 13.31
CA CYS A 21 5.12 -17.93 12.86
C CYS A 21 4.45 -16.72 12.18
N ILE A 22 3.44 -16.96 11.35
CA ILE A 22 2.70 -15.89 10.67
C ILE A 22 1.90 -15.05 11.67
N ALA A 23 1.21 -15.70 12.60
CA ALA A 23 0.41 -15.01 13.60
C ALA A 23 1.25 -14.15 14.55
N GLU A 24 2.46 -14.59 14.87
CA GLU A 24 3.40 -13.87 15.72
C GLU A 24 4.25 -12.83 14.96
N CYS A 25 4.15 -12.80 13.63
CA CYS A 25 4.91 -11.85 12.81
C CYS A 25 4.45 -10.41 13.07
N SER A 26 5.41 -9.51 13.29
CA SER A 26 5.13 -8.09 13.49
C SER A 26 4.74 -7.35 12.22
N LEU A 27 5.04 -7.94 11.05
CA LEU A 27 4.69 -7.38 9.75
C LEU A 27 3.38 -7.99 9.23
N PRO A 28 2.57 -7.23 8.51
CA PRO A 28 1.39 -7.78 7.86
C PRO A 28 1.78 -8.78 6.78
N VAL A 29 1.24 -9.98 6.86
CA VAL A 29 1.47 -11.06 5.90
C VAL A 29 0.27 -11.17 4.98
N ILE A 30 0.53 -11.27 3.69
CA ILE A 30 -0.49 -11.40 2.65
C ILE A 30 -0.35 -12.77 1.99
N SER A 31 -1.45 -13.46 1.80
CA SER A 31 -1.47 -14.72 1.07
C SER A 31 -2.12 -14.57 -0.31
N GLY A 32 -1.60 -15.34 -1.26
CA GLY A 32 -2.16 -15.52 -2.60
C GLY A 32 -1.90 -16.97 -3.03
N ILE A 33 -2.46 -17.90 -2.27
CA ILE A 33 -2.08 -19.32 -2.36
C ILE A 33 -2.93 -20.05 -3.38
N GLY A 34 -4.24 -19.88 -3.37
CA GLY A 34 -5.11 -20.74 -4.10
C GLY A 34 -6.38 -20.11 -4.65
N HIS A 35 -7.15 -20.94 -5.32
CA HIS A 35 -8.45 -20.62 -5.84
C HIS A 35 -9.52 -20.72 -4.75
N ASP A 36 -10.72 -20.23 -5.01
CA ASP A 36 -11.83 -20.18 -4.05
C ASP A 36 -12.20 -21.51 -3.38
N ARG A 37 -11.80 -22.62 -3.99
CA ARG A 37 -12.13 -23.98 -3.50
C ARG A 37 -11.12 -24.56 -2.51
N ASP A 38 -9.94 -23.97 -2.46
CA ASP A 38 -8.82 -24.50 -1.66
C ASP A 38 -8.53 -23.55 -0.51
N HIS A 39 -9.04 -23.90 0.65
CA HIS A 39 -8.80 -23.17 1.87
C HIS A 39 -7.63 -23.79 2.65
N THR A 40 -6.72 -22.97 3.12
CA THR A 40 -5.59 -23.39 3.94
C THR A 40 -5.62 -22.75 5.32
N LEU A 41 -4.94 -23.37 6.29
CA LEU A 41 -4.81 -22.81 7.64
C LEU A 41 -4.04 -21.47 7.62
N VAL A 42 -3.10 -21.32 6.70
CA VAL A 42 -2.38 -20.04 6.50
C VAL A 42 -3.34 -18.91 6.16
N ASP A 43 -4.36 -19.18 5.35
CA ASP A 43 -5.37 -18.19 4.97
C ASP A 43 -6.17 -17.65 6.16
N ASP A 44 -6.27 -18.40 7.25
CA ASP A 44 -6.97 -17.97 8.45
C ASP A 44 -6.15 -17.02 9.33
N VAL A 45 -4.84 -17.08 9.24
CA VAL A 45 -3.94 -16.31 10.11
C VAL A 45 -3.26 -15.13 9.45
N VAL A 46 -3.36 -15.00 8.13
CA VAL A 46 -2.77 -13.86 7.42
C VAL A 46 -3.58 -12.57 7.61
N HIS A 47 -2.90 -11.46 7.48
CA HIS A 47 -3.54 -10.14 7.54
C HIS A 47 -4.54 -9.94 6.39
N THR A 48 -4.16 -10.31 5.19
CA THR A 48 -4.99 -10.16 3.98
C THR A 48 -4.88 -11.42 3.12
N LYS A 49 -6.03 -11.98 2.80
CA LYS A 49 -6.14 -13.14 1.91
C LYS A 49 -6.58 -12.67 0.52
N LEU A 50 -5.83 -13.06 -0.49
CA LEU A 50 -6.16 -12.85 -1.88
C LEU A 50 -6.19 -14.20 -2.63
N LYS A 51 -6.90 -14.24 -3.73
CA LYS A 51 -7.18 -15.51 -4.42
C LYS A 51 -5.97 -16.12 -5.13
N THR A 52 -5.14 -15.25 -5.71
CA THR A 52 -4.04 -15.68 -6.58
C THR A 52 -2.81 -14.80 -6.38
N PRO A 53 -1.62 -15.28 -6.78
CA PRO A 53 -0.42 -14.44 -6.80
C PRO A 53 -0.58 -13.18 -7.67
N THR A 54 -1.32 -13.25 -8.76
CA THR A 54 -1.61 -12.11 -9.63
C THR A 54 -2.44 -11.05 -8.88
N ALA A 55 -3.45 -11.47 -8.13
CA ALA A 55 -4.25 -10.58 -7.30
C ALA A 55 -3.40 -9.88 -6.21
N VAL A 56 -2.41 -10.57 -5.66
CA VAL A 56 -1.44 -9.96 -4.73
C VAL A 56 -0.61 -8.88 -5.42
N ALA A 57 -0.14 -9.14 -6.63
CA ALA A 57 0.60 -8.15 -7.41
C ALA A 57 -0.25 -6.91 -7.70
N GLU A 58 -1.49 -7.09 -8.12
CA GLU A 58 -2.44 -5.99 -8.35
C GLU A 58 -2.73 -5.20 -7.08
N PHE A 59 -2.88 -5.89 -5.95
CA PHE A 59 -3.06 -5.24 -4.66
C PHE A 59 -1.92 -4.28 -4.33
N PHE A 60 -0.68 -4.70 -4.52
CA PHE A 60 0.49 -3.85 -4.29
C PHE A 60 0.56 -2.69 -5.28
N ILE A 61 0.32 -2.94 -6.56
CA ILE A 61 0.31 -1.89 -7.58
C ILE A 61 -0.69 -0.80 -7.21
N ASN A 62 -1.91 -1.17 -6.86
CA ASN A 62 -2.95 -0.23 -6.47
C ASN A 62 -2.58 0.54 -5.20
N LYS A 63 -2.02 -0.14 -4.19
CA LYS A 63 -1.56 0.53 -2.96
C LYS A 63 -0.46 1.55 -3.20
N PHE A 64 0.52 1.21 -4.03
CA PHE A 64 1.58 2.15 -4.38
C PHE A 64 1.07 3.31 -5.23
N GLN A 65 0.12 3.06 -6.12
CA GLN A 65 -0.50 4.12 -6.91
C GLN A 65 -1.28 5.09 -6.03
N ASP A 66 -2.07 4.60 -5.09
CA ASP A 66 -2.80 5.44 -4.13
C ASP A 66 -1.83 6.36 -3.34
N ILE A 67 -0.72 5.79 -2.87
CA ILE A 67 0.32 6.55 -2.15
C ILE A 67 0.95 7.60 -3.06
N TYR A 68 1.27 7.23 -4.28
CA TYR A 68 1.85 8.15 -5.27
C TYR A 68 0.92 9.32 -5.56
N GLU A 69 -0.35 9.06 -5.79
CA GLU A 69 -1.36 10.10 -6.05
C GLU A 69 -1.54 11.01 -4.84
N TYR A 70 -1.57 10.45 -3.64
CA TYR A 70 -1.64 11.22 -2.40
C TYR A 70 -0.43 12.16 -2.25
N LEU A 71 0.77 11.64 -2.44
CA LEU A 71 2.01 12.45 -2.34
C LEU A 71 2.09 13.50 -3.43
N SER A 72 1.68 13.18 -4.66
CA SER A 72 1.62 14.12 -5.76
C SER A 72 0.66 15.27 -5.46
N GLY A 73 -0.51 14.97 -4.92
CA GLY A 73 -1.49 15.98 -4.49
C GLY A 73 -0.95 16.89 -3.39
N LEU A 74 -0.23 16.33 -2.41
CA LEU A 74 0.44 17.13 -1.37
C LEU A 74 1.51 18.05 -1.95
N LYS A 75 2.30 17.54 -2.89
CA LYS A 75 3.32 18.35 -3.59
C LYS A 75 2.68 19.52 -4.31
N ASP A 76 1.64 19.26 -5.09
CA ASP A 76 0.93 20.32 -5.84
C ASP A 76 0.33 21.37 -4.90
N ALA A 77 -0.26 20.94 -3.79
CA ALA A 77 -0.81 21.84 -2.78
C ALA A 77 0.29 22.72 -2.14
N LEU A 78 1.45 22.14 -1.82
CA LEU A 78 2.59 22.88 -1.27
C LEU A 78 3.14 23.88 -2.28
N GLU A 79 3.25 23.52 -3.54
CA GLU A 79 3.70 24.42 -4.61
C GLU A 79 2.73 25.59 -4.77
N GLN A 80 1.43 25.35 -4.77
CA GLN A 80 0.41 26.37 -4.87
C GLN A 80 0.48 27.35 -3.69
N ILE A 81 0.51 26.83 -2.46
CA ILE A 81 0.61 27.66 -1.25
C ILE A 81 1.88 28.50 -1.25
N SER A 82 3.01 27.92 -1.67
CA SER A 82 4.28 28.64 -1.75
C SER A 82 4.25 29.76 -2.78
N ARG A 83 3.65 29.53 -3.95
CA ARG A 83 3.48 30.55 -5.00
C ARG A 83 2.58 31.68 -4.52
N GLU A 84 1.46 31.39 -3.91
CA GLU A 84 0.54 32.39 -3.37
C GLU A 84 1.21 33.23 -2.29
N LYS A 85 1.99 32.60 -1.42
CA LYS A 85 2.72 33.32 -0.36
C LYS A 85 3.80 34.22 -0.93
N ILE A 86 4.54 33.79 -1.94
CA ILE A 86 5.56 34.58 -2.62
C ILE A 86 4.92 35.82 -3.30
N VAL A 87 3.84 35.61 -4.05
CA VAL A 87 3.11 36.72 -4.72
C VAL A 87 2.59 37.72 -3.70
N ARG A 88 1.99 37.24 -2.62
CA ARG A 88 1.44 38.08 -1.55
C ARG A 88 2.53 38.90 -0.85
N ASN A 89 3.67 38.28 -0.55
CA ASN A 89 4.80 38.98 0.06
C ASN A 89 5.41 40.00 -0.89
N LYS A 90 5.52 39.68 -2.18
CA LYS A 90 6.01 40.62 -3.20
C LYS A 90 5.11 41.87 -3.29
N GLN A 91 3.79 41.65 -3.34
CA GLN A 91 2.82 42.78 -3.36
C GLN A 91 2.92 43.64 -2.10
N SER A 92 3.10 43.03 -0.93
CA SER A 92 3.27 43.73 0.34
C SER A 92 4.55 44.58 0.36
N VAL A 93 5.65 44.06 -0.15
CA VAL A 93 6.93 44.80 -0.27
C VAL A 93 6.79 45.95 -1.25
N ASP A 94 6.22 45.71 -2.43
CA ASP A 94 6.01 46.77 -3.44
C ASP A 94 5.12 47.88 -2.89
N TYR A 95 4.05 47.55 -2.18
CA TYR A 95 3.20 48.53 -1.52
C TYR A 95 3.97 49.41 -0.50
N LYS A 96 4.78 48.79 0.33
CA LYS A 96 5.60 49.49 1.33
C LYS A 96 6.63 50.41 0.69
N ILE A 97 7.23 49.99 -0.43
CA ILE A 97 8.19 50.82 -1.18
C ILE A 97 7.51 52.03 -1.79
N LEU A 98 6.32 51.85 -2.39
CA LEU A 98 5.57 52.92 -3.06
C LEU A 98 5.00 53.94 -2.07
N ASN A 99 4.81 53.61 -0.82
CA ASN A 99 4.24 54.48 0.21
C ASN A 99 5.28 55.04 1.22
N ILE A 100 6.55 54.93 0.88
CA ILE A 100 7.61 55.67 1.56
C ILE A 100 7.71 57.10 1.00
#